data_d649503e0c31348f55c9e1f78b32fd8c
#
_entry.id   d649503e0c31348f55c9e1f78b32fd8c
#
_cell.length_a   1.000
_cell.length_b   1.000
_cell.length_c   1.000
_cell.angle_alpha   90.00
_cell.angle_beta   90.00
_cell.angle_gamma   90.00
#
_symmetry.space_group_name_H-M   'P 1'
#
loop_
_entity.id
_entity.type
_entity.pdbx_description
1 polymer ?
#
loop_
_entity_poly.entity_id
_entity_poly.type
_entity_poly.pdbx_seq_one_letter_code
_entity_poly.pdbx_strand_id
1 'polypeptide(L)'
;MAAMKEIPYKIYLEENEMPQAWYNVRADMKNKPAPLLNPATGQPMTAQELEGVFCKELVEQELDNDNAYIPIPQEIRDFYKMYRPSPLVRAYCLEEKLQTPAKI
;
A
#
# COMPACT_ATOMS: atom_id res chain seq x y z
N MET A 1 20.26 -31.22 -4.87
CA MET A 1 19.06 -30.37 -4.77
C MET A 1 19.33 -29.23 -3.79
N ALA A 2 19.15 -28.01 -4.24
CA ALA A 2 19.21 -26.89 -3.32
C ALA A 2 18.02 -27.00 -2.35
N ALA A 3 18.29 -26.98 -1.04
CA ALA A 3 17.23 -26.92 -0.05
C ALA A 3 16.45 -25.61 -0.25
N MET A 4 15.12 -25.71 -0.33
CA MET A 4 14.28 -24.51 -0.30
C MET A 4 14.52 -23.81 1.02
N LYS A 5 14.90 -22.52 0.96
CA LYS A 5 15.01 -21.70 2.17
C LYS A 5 13.62 -21.61 2.80
N GLU A 6 13.51 -22.11 4.00
CA GLU A 6 12.28 -21.98 4.78
C GLU A 6 12.04 -20.48 5.04
N ILE A 7 10.82 -20.03 4.78
CA ILE A 7 10.46 -18.63 5.06
C ILE A 7 10.39 -18.46 6.58
N PRO A 8 11.12 -17.51 7.15
CA PRO A 8 11.10 -17.31 8.59
C PRO A 8 9.70 -17.00 9.10
N TYR A 9 9.38 -17.45 10.31
CA TYR A 9 8.12 -17.13 10.97
C TYR A 9 7.94 -15.63 11.16
N LYS A 10 9.02 -14.94 11.52
CA LYS A 10 9.02 -13.50 11.79
C LYS A 10 10.13 -12.85 10.95
N ILE A 11 9.75 -11.82 10.19
CA ILE A 11 10.66 -11.11 9.30
C ILE A 11 10.80 -9.68 9.79
N TYR A 12 12.06 -9.23 9.93
CA TYR A 12 12.39 -7.85 10.23
C TYR A 12 13.10 -7.24 9.04
N LEU A 13 12.68 -6.05 8.62
CA LEU A 13 13.42 -5.26 7.64
C LEU A 13 14.53 -4.47 8.34
N GLU A 14 15.65 -4.33 7.66
CA GLU A 14 16.71 -3.44 8.11
C GLU A 14 16.40 -2.00 7.70
N GLU A 15 17.09 -1.03 8.29
CA GLU A 15 16.83 0.38 8.03
C GLU A 15 17.00 0.74 6.55
N ASN A 16 18.00 0.16 5.89
CA ASN A 16 18.25 0.37 4.46
C ASN A 16 17.23 -0.33 3.53
N GLU A 17 16.41 -1.21 4.07
CA GLU A 17 15.35 -1.91 3.34
C GLU A 17 14.01 -1.18 3.42
N MET A 18 13.95 -0.08 4.16
CA MET A 18 12.73 0.72 4.29
C MET A 18 12.32 1.31 2.94
N PRO A 19 11.01 1.30 2.62
CA PRO A 19 10.54 1.80 1.35
C PRO A 19 10.79 3.30 1.18
N GLN A 20 11.13 3.70 -0.04
CA GLN A 20 11.36 5.09 -0.41
C GLN A 20 10.20 5.66 -1.22
N ALA A 21 9.30 4.81 -1.67
CA ALA A 21 8.14 5.20 -2.46
C ALA A 21 6.94 4.33 -2.12
N TRP A 22 5.75 4.89 -2.27
CA TRP A 22 4.50 4.13 -2.23
C TRP A 22 4.23 3.54 -3.60
N TYR A 23 3.72 2.32 -3.63
CA TYR A 23 3.29 1.69 -4.86
C TYR A 23 1.82 1.98 -5.15
N ASN A 24 1.56 2.57 -6.30
CA ASN A 24 0.22 2.83 -6.79
C ASN A 24 -0.17 1.76 -7.80
N VAL A 25 -0.86 0.73 -7.33
CA VAL A 25 -1.28 -0.41 -8.15
C VAL A 25 -2.18 0.01 -9.32
N ARG A 26 -2.89 1.12 -9.21
CA ARG A 26 -3.80 1.61 -10.27
C ARG A 26 -3.08 1.89 -11.58
N ALA A 27 -1.82 2.33 -11.51
CA ALA A 27 -1.01 2.56 -12.70
C ALA A 27 -0.80 1.28 -13.54
N ASP A 28 -0.72 0.13 -12.87
CA ASP A 28 -0.45 -1.16 -13.50
C ASP A 28 -1.73 -1.99 -13.72
N MET A 29 -2.86 -1.53 -13.25
CA MET A 29 -4.13 -2.24 -13.44
C MET A 29 -4.60 -2.13 -14.90
N LYS A 30 -4.92 -3.27 -15.49
CA LYS A 30 -5.52 -3.32 -16.82
C LYS A 30 -6.92 -2.67 -16.83
N ASN A 31 -7.72 -2.99 -15.83
CA ASN A 31 -9.05 -2.42 -15.63
C ASN A 31 -9.00 -1.51 -14.41
N LYS A 32 -8.99 -0.21 -14.63
CA LYS A 32 -8.96 0.77 -13.54
C LYS A 32 -10.24 0.70 -12.72
N PRO A 33 -10.17 0.93 -11.39
CA PRO A 33 -11.38 0.96 -10.57
C PRO A 33 -12.29 2.12 -10.98
N ALA A 34 -13.58 1.95 -10.76
CA ALA A 34 -14.55 3.01 -10.98
C ALA A 34 -14.26 4.20 -10.06
N PRO A 35 -14.52 5.44 -10.51
CA PRO A 35 -14.31 6.61 -9.68
C PRO A 35 -15.29 6.64 -8.49
N LEU A 36 -14.86 7.30 -7.41
CA LEU A 36 -15.74 7.57 -6.28
C LEU A 36 -16.85 8.50 -6.72
N LEU A 37 -18.08 8.19 -6.31
CA LEU A 37 -19.25 8.99 -6.66
C LEU A 37 -19.63 9.94 -5.52
N ASN A 38 -19.98 11.16 -5.87
CA ASN A 38 -20.55 12.10 -4.91
C ASN A 38 -21.98 11.65 -4.56
N PRO A 39 -22.28 11.35 -3.29
CA PRO A 39 -23.61 10.86 -2.90
C PRO A 39 -24.74 11.87 -3.13
N ALA A 40 -24.42 13.16 -3.19
CA ALA A 40 -25.42 14.20 -3.43
C ALA A 40 -25.80 14.32 -4.91
N THR A 41 -24.88 14.04 -5.84
CA THR A 41 -25.10 14.24 -7.28
C THR A 41 -25.13 12.94 -8.08
N GLY A 42 -24.57 11.84 -7.53
CA GLY A 42 -24.41 10.59 -8.25
C GLY A 42 -23.34 10.63 -9.34
N GLN A 43 -22.60 11.72 -9.45
CA GLN A 43 -21.53 11.91 -10.43
C GLN A 43 -20.16 11.64 -9.81
N PRO A 44 -19.11 11.32 -10.61
CA PRO A 44 -17.76 11.16 -10.11
C PRO A 44 -17.30 12.39 -9.32
N MET A 45 -16.68 12.15 -8.17
CA MET A 45 -16.16 13.24 -7.34
C MET A 45 -15.01 13.96 -8.04
N THR A 46 -15.06 15.27 -8.03
CA THR A 46 -13.98 16.11 -8.53
C THR A 46 -12.85 16.21 -7.50
N ALA A 47 -11.65 16.60 -7.95
CA ALA A 47 -10.54 16.89 -7.05
C ALA A 47 -10.93 17.92 -5.98
N GLN A 48 -11.67 18.94 -6.37
CA GLN A 48 -12.09 20.02 -5.47
C GLN A 48 -13.05 19.51 -4.38
N GLU A 49 -13.96 18.58 -4.72
CA GLU A 49 -14.85 17.94 -3.75
C GLU A 49 -14.09 17.06 -2.75
N LEU A 50 -13.07 16.32 -3.23
CA LEU A 50 -12.22 15.49 -2.37
C LEU A 50 -11.35 16.33 -1.43
N GLU A 51 -10.93 17.52 -1.84
CA GLU A 51 -10.16 18.45 -1.01
C GLU A 51 -10.93 18.93 0.24
N GLY A 52 -12.24 18.76 0.26
CA GLY A 52 -13.04 18.99 1.48
C GLY A 52 -12.74 18.02 2.62
N VAL A 53 -12.14 16.85 2.31
CA VAL A 53 -11.82 15.80 3.29
C VAL A 53 -10.32 15.55 3.36
N PHE A 54 -9.62 15.60 2.24
CA PHE A 54 -8.20 15.28 2.14
C PHE A 54 -7.39 16.51 1.71
N CYS A 55 -6.12 16.55 2.09
CA CYS A 55 -5.24 17.59 1.58
C CYS A 55 -4.98 17.39 0.07
N LYS A 56 -4.54 18.46 -0.58
CA LYS A 56 -4.36 18.48 -2.03
C LYS A 56 -3.44 17.36 -2.52
N GLU A 57 -2.35 17.12 -1.85
CA GLU A 57 -1.36 16.11 -2.22
C GLU A 57 -1.93 14.69 -2.16
N LEU A 58 -2.77 14.39 -1.17
CA LEU A 58 -3.45 13.10 -1.07
C LEU A 58 -4.51 12.94 -2.17
N VAL A 59 -5.20 14.02 -2.53
CA VAL A 59 -6.16 14.01 -3.65
C VAL A 59 -5.45 13.73 -4.98
N GLU A 60 -4.31 14.35 -5.21
CA GLU A 60 -3.49 14.09 -6.39
C GLU A 60 -3.08 12.62 -6.48
N GLN A 61 -2.68 12.02 -5.37
CA GLN A 61 -2.34 10.59 -5.32
C GLN A 61 -3.57 9.71 -5.59
N GLU A 62 -4.70 10.04 -4.99
CA GLU A 62 -5.95 9.26 -5.15
C GLU A 62 -6.43 9.24 -6.60
N LEU A 63 -6.25 10.32 -7.33
CA LEU A 63 -6.66 10.44 -8.72
C LEU A 63 -5.60 10.02 -9.74
N ASP A 64 -4.40 9.69 -9.29
CA ASP A 64 -3.28 9.31 -10.15
C ASP A 64 -3.44 7.88 -10.66
N ASN A 65 -3.61 7.71 -11.97
CA ASN A 65 -3.69 6.43 -12.65
C ASN A 65 -2.42 6.10 -13.45
N ASP A 66 -1.42 6.96 -13.45
CA ASP A 66 -0.30 6.87 -14.39
C ASP A 66 1.04 6.57 -13.71
N ASN A 67 1.24 7.03 -12.49
CA ASN A 67 2.49 6.85 -11.78
C ASN A 67 2.44 5.66 -10.83
N ALA A 68 3.22 4.63 -11.13
CA ALA A 68 3.27 3.40 -10.33
C ALA A 68 3.97 3.63 -8.97
N TYR A 69 4.94 4.53 -8.91
CA TYR A 69 5.69 4.82 -7.69
C TYR A 69 5.61 6.29 -7.36
N ILE A 70 5.17 6.58 -6.15
CA ILE A 70 5.04 7.95 -5.63
C ILE A 70 6.08 8.11 -4.53
N PRO A 71 7.08 8.99 -4.70
CA PRO A 71 8.12 9.19 -3.69
C PRO A 71 7.53 9.60 -2.33
N ILE A 72 7.99 8.94 -1.27
CA ILE A 72 7.61 9.32 0.09
C ILE A 72 8.42 10.56 0.49
N PRO A 73 7.76 11.67 0.89
CA PRO A 73 8.47 12.85 1.35
C PRO A 73 9.47 12.54 2.47
N GLN A 74 10.59 13.25 2.48
CA GLN A 74 11.66 13.00 3.44
C GLN A 74 11.19 13.12 4.88
N GLU A 75 10.32 14.08 5.17
CA GLU A 75 9.77 14.28 6.52
C GLU A 75 8.99 13.05 7.02
N ILE A 76 8.23 12.42 6.13
CA ILE A 76 7.48 11.20 6.46
C ILE A 76 8.44 10.03 6.63
N ARG A 77 9.47 9.92 5.80
CA ARG A 77 10.48 8.88 5.93
C ARG A 77 11.25 9.00 7.25
N ASP A 78 11.57 10.21 7.67
CA ASP A 78 12.22 10.46 8.96
C ASP A 78 11.30 10.11 10.13
N PHE A 79 10.00 10.40 10.01
CA PHE A 79 9.01 10.01 10.99
C PHE A 79 8.89 8.47 11.09
N TYR A 80 8.91 7.77 9.96
CA TYR A 80 8.85 6.31 9.94
C TYR A 80 10.02 5.67 10.69
N LYS A 81 11.19 6.26 10.68
CA LYS A 81 12.38 5.75 11.39
C LYS A 81 12.18 5.63 12.89
N MET A 82 11.23 6.37 13.46
CA MET A 82 10.97 6.34 14.90
C MET A 82 10.21 5.10 15.35
N TYR A 83 9.44 4.45 14.47
CA TYR A 83 8.59 3.32 14.87
C TYR A 83 8.54 2.18 13.83
N ARG A 84 9.18 2.33 12.68
CA ARG A 84 9.23 1.30 11.65
C ARG A 84 10.67 0.80 11.46
N PRO A 85 10.84 -0.42 10.92
CA PRO A 85 9.79 -1.34 10.51
C PRO A 85 9.14 -2.06 11.68
N SER A 86 7.87 -2.41 11.52
CA SER A 86 7.22 -3.39 12.39
C SER A 86 7.50 -4.79 11.85
N PRO A 87 7.58 -5.82 12.72
CA PRO A 87 7.85 -7.17 12.26
C PRO A 87 6.68 -7.72 11.43
N LEU A 88 7.00 -8.44 10.36
CA LEU A 88 6.05 -9.20 9.58
C LEU A 88 6.01 -10.62 10.11
N VAL A 89 4.85 -11.09 10.55
CA VAL A 89 4.67 -12.39 11.18
C VAL A 89 3.79 -13.27 10.32
N ARG A 90 4.24 -14.52 10.08
CA ARG A 90 3.45 -15.51 9.34
C ARG A 90 2.26 -16.00 10.17
N ALA A 91 1.09 -16.09 9.54
CA ALA A 91 -0.14 -16.54 10.17
C ALA A 91 -0.39 -18.04 9.92
N TYR A 92 0.50 -18.91 10.38
CA TYR A 92 0.42 -20.35 10.13
C TYR A 92 -0.89 -20.98 10.61
N CYS A 93 -1.39 -20.58 11.76
CA CYS A 93 -2.66 -21.13 12.28
C CYS A 93 -3.85 -20.79 11.37
N LEU A 94 -3.83 -19.60 10.78
CA LEU A 94 -4.86 -19.21 9.82
C LEU A 94 -4.74 -19.97 8.51
N GLU A 95 -3.52 -20.13 8.01
CA GLU A 95 -3.26 -20.94 6.81
C GLU A 95 -3.78 -22.36 6.96
N GLU A 96 -3.50 -22.99 8.09
CA GLU A 96 -3.95 -24.34 8.40
C GLU A 96 -5.48 -24.43 8.50
N LYS A 97 -6.09 -23.48 9.21
CA LYS A 97 -7.55 -23.44 9.37
C LYS A 97 -8.26 -23.27 8.03
N LEU A 98 -7.70 -22.48 7.12
CA LEU A 98 -8.25 -22.27 5.79
C LEU A 98 -7.88 -23.38 4.80
N GLN A 99 -6.97 -24.28 5.16
CA GLN A 99 -6.43 -25.31 4.27
C GLN A 99 -5.98 -24.74 2.93
N THR A 100 -5.31 -23.62 2.97
CA THR A 100 -4.85 -22.89 1.78
C THR A 100 -3.34 -23.07 1.59
N PRO A 101 -2.87 -23.18 0.33
CA PRO A 101 -1.43 -23.10 0.03
C PRO A 101 -0.89 -21.67 0.08
N ALA A 102 -1.77 -20.66 0.26
CA ALA A 102 -1.36 -19.28 0.36
C ALA A 102 -0.49 -19.06 1.60
N LYS A 103 0.49 -18.18 1.47
CA LYS A 103 1.37 -17.78 2.57
C LYS A 103 0.84 -16.47 3.14
N ILE A 104 0.25 -16.54 4.33
CA ILE A 104 -0.41 -15.41 5.01
C ILE A 104 0.50 -14.87 6.11
#